data_55076f2a92e74206a34683b95739e414
#
_entry.id   55076f2a92e74206a34683b95739e414
#
_cell.length_a   1.000
_cell.length_b   1.000
_cell.length_c   1.000
_cell.angle_alpha   90.00
_cell.angle_beta   90.00
_cell.angle_gamma   90.00
#
_symmetry.space_group_name_H-M   'P 1'
#
loop_
_entity.id
_entity.type
_entity.pdbx_description
1 polymer ?
#
loop_
_entity_poly.entity_id
_entity_poly.type
_entity_poly.pdbx_seq_one_letter_code
_entity_poly.pdbx_strand_id
1 'polypeptide(L)'
;MMKLFLFLFLITGQFCIAQNSLDKLLEKFNKGSVPYMTISDLHKIKDSVVILDTREKEEFEISHIPKAKYVGYNNFSLQKLDSLKIPKTSTIVVYCSLGIRSENIGEKIKEYGYPNVLNLYGGIFEWKNNNLEIVNNNKITDSIHTFSKKWSKWVQSGIKVY
;
A
#
# COMPACT_ATOMS: atom_id res chain seq x y z
N MET A 1 -31.23 -24.65 4.64
CA MET A 1 -30.63 -23.98 3.47
C MET A 1 -30.81 -22.45 3.47
N MET A 2 -31.95 -21.89 3.92
CA MET A 2 -32.21 -20.43 3.91
C MET A 2 -31.29 -19.58 4.83
N LYS A 3 -30.87 -20.14 5.99
CA LYS A 3 -29.97 -19.42 6.94
C LYS A 3 -28.53 -19.22 6.42
N LEU A 4 -28.04 -20.12 5.56
CA LEU A 4 -26.69 -20.01 4.97
C LEU A 4 -26.61 -18.90 3.91
N PHE A 5 -27.68 -18.70 3.13
CA PHE A 5 -27.77 -17.62 2.15
C PHE A 5 -27.81 -16.22 2.78
N LEU A 6 -28.48 -16.08 3.94
CA LEU A 6 -28.54 -14.79 4.65
C LEU A 6 -27.17 -14.38 5.21
N PHE A 7 -26.36 -15.34 5.65
CA PHE A 7 -25.01 -15.08 6.17
C PHE A 7 -24.04 -14.65 5.07
N LEU A 8 -24.16 -15.26 3.88
CA LEU A 8 -23.33 -14.87 2.71
C LEU A 8 -23.66 -13.45 2.22
N PHE A 9 -24.93 -13.06 2.28
CA PHE A 9 -25.37 -11.71 1.87
C PHE A 9 -24.89 -10.61 2.83
N LEU A 10 -24.78 -10.90 4.12
CA LEU A 10 -24.26 -9.96 5.12
C LEU A 10 -22.75 -9.72 4.94
N ILE A 11 -21.97 -10.73 4.56
CA ILE A 11 -20.52 -10.60 4.34
C ILE A 11 -20.23 -9.77 3.08
N THR A 12 -20.98 -9.97 2.00
CA THR A 12 -20.80 -9.19 0.76
C THR A 12 -21.23 -7.73 0.92
N GLY A 13 -22.23 -7.43 1.74
CA GLY A 13 -22.67 -6.07 2.02
C GLY A 13 -21.65 -5.23 2.78
N GLN A 14 -20.89 -5.82 3.70
CA GLN A 14 -19.85 -5.11 4.46
C GLN A 14 -18.63 -4.76 3.59
N PHE A 15 -18.26 -5.62 2.64
CA PHE A 15 -17.18 -5.34 1.70
C PHE A 15 -17.49 -4.13 0.80
N CYS A 16 -18.71 -4.03 0.28
CA CYS A 16 -19.14 -2.90 -0.54
C CYS A 16 -19.12 -1.55 0.20
N ILE A 17 -19.51 -1.53 1.48
CA ILE A 17 -19.54 -0.30 2.28
C ILE A 17 -18.10 0.19 2.59
N ALA A 18 -17.20 -0.72 2.90
CA ALA A 18 -15.80 -0.40 3.19
C ALA A 18 -15.07 0.15 1.95
N GLN A 19 -15.29 -0.45 0.79
CA GLN A 19 -14.74 -0.01 -0.49
C GLN A 19 -15.20 1.42 -0.82
N ASN A 20 -16.49 1.70 -0.80
CA ASN A 20 -17.03 3.05 -1.03
C ASN A 20 -16.48 4.10 -0.07
N SER A 21 -16.11 3.72 1.16
CA SER A 21 -15.50 4.62 2.14
C SER A 21 -14.04 4.92 1.82
N LEU A 22 -13.27 3.94 1.31
CA LEU A 22 -11.87 4.14 0.90
C LEU A 22 -11.79 4.96 -0.38
N ASP A 23 -12.65 4.71 -1.37
CA ASP A 23 -12.72 5.50 -2.61
C ASP A 23 -12.93 6.98 -2.30
N LYS A 24 -13.94 7.30 -1.48
CA LYS A 24 -14.22 8.69 -1.04
C LYS A 24 -13.04 9.32 -0.29
N LEU A 25 -12.32 8.53 0.50
CA LEU A 25 -11.12 9.02 1.18
C LEU A 25 -10.02 9.37 0.19
N LEU A 26 -9.75 8.48 -0.75
CA LEU A 26 -8.69 8.68 -1.76
C LEU A 26 -9.06 9.83 -2.71
N GLU A 27 -10.29 9.91 -3.19
CA GLU A 27 -10.79 11.03 -4.00
C GLU A 27 -10.62 12.39 -3.29
N LYS A 28 -10.79 12.42 -1.97
CA LYS A 28 -10.63 13.65 -1.18
C LYS A 28 -9.18 14.11 -1.09
N PHE A 29 -8.22 13.20 -1.04
CA PHE A 29 -6.82 13.52 -0.71
C PHE A 29 -5.87 13.41 -1.90
N ASN A 30 -6.22 12.61 -2.91
CA ASN A 30 -5.41 12.35 -4.09
C ASN A 30 -5.93 13.13 -5.29
N LYS A 31 -5.04 13.42 -6.23
CA LYS A 31 -5.36 14.10 -7.51
C LYS A 31 -5.60 13.12 -8.65
N GLY A 32 -5.32 11.82 -8.44
CA GLY A 32 -5.35 10.79 -9.48
C GLY A 32 -4.21 10.90 -10.48
N SER A 33 -3.12 11.57 -10.13
CA SER A 33 -1.94 11.81 -11.00
C SER A 33 -1.08 10.57 -11.21
N VAL A 34 -1.15 9.62 -10.27
CA VAL A 34 -0.48 8.32 -10.33
C VAL A 34 -1.55 7.23 -10.39
N PRO A 35 -1.66 6.48 -11.51
CA PRO A 35 -2.68 5.45 -11.66
C PRO A 35 -2.61 4.40 -10.56
N TYR A 36 -3.77 3.90 -10.13
CA TYR A 36 -3.83 2.85 -9.12
C TYR A 36 -3.53 1.47 -9.70
N MET A 37 -2.88 0.65 -8.87
CA MET A 37 -2.76 -0.80 -9.04
C MET A 37 -3.55 -1.48 -7.93
N THR A 38 -4.32 -2.51 -8.26
CA THR A 38 -5.05 -3.30 -7.25
C THR A 38 -4.09 -4.23 -6.49
N ILE A 39 -4.51 -4.65 -5.27
CA ILE A 39 -3.77 -5.64 -4.48
C ILE A 39 -3.60 -6.95 -5.24
N SER A 40 -4.67 -7.42 -5.89
CA SER A 40 -4.66 -8.66 -6.66
C SER A 40 -3.65 -8.62 -7.82
N ASP A 41 -3.59 -7.50 -8.54
CA ASP A 41 -2.67 -7.37 -9.68
C ASP A 41 -1.22 -7.29 -9.20
N LEU A 42 -0.95 -6.50 -8.15
CA LEU A 42 0.39 -6.47 -7.57
C LEU A 42 0.82 -7.86 -7.07
N HIS A 43 -0.08 -8.58 -6.39
CA HIS A 43 0.26 -9.91 -5.86
C HIS A 43 0.70 -10.89 -6.96
N LYS A 44 0.06 -10.83 -8.14
CA LYS A 44 0.42 -11.68 -9.31
C LYS A 44 1.79 -11.36 -9.87
N ILE A 45 2.19 -10.08 -9.88
CA ILE A 45 3.41 -9.60 -10.58
C ILE A 45 4.48 -9.05 -9.64
N LYS A 46 4.34 -9.21 -8.31
CA LYS A 46 5.24 -8.62 -7.30
C LYS A 46 6.73 -8.95 -7.49
N ASP A 47 7.03 -10.06 -8.16
CA ASP A 47 8.41 -10.49 -8.41
C ASP A 47 9.03 -9.85 -9.68
N SER A 48 8.22 -9.20 -10.51
CA SER A 48 8.63 -8.56 -11.77
C SER A 48 8.60 -7.02 -11.73
N VAL A 49 8.20 -6.43 -10.61
CA VAL A 49 8.12 -4.98 -10.41
C VAL A 49 8.98 -4.52 -9.24
N VAL A 50 9.28 -3.23 -9.20
CA VAL A 50 9.97 -2.62 -8.06
C VAL A 50 8.92 -2.04 -7.11
N ILE A 51 8.87 -2.54 -5.89
CA ILE A 51 7.93 -2.07 -4.85
C ILE A 51 8.69 -1.09 -3.93
N LEU A 52 8.15 0.12 -3.77
CA LEU A 52 8.75 1.17 -2.93
C LEU A 52 7.82 1.55 -1.78
N ASP A 53 8.33 1.43 -0.56
CA ASP A 53 7.65 1.89 0.64
C ASP A 53 7.97 3.36 0.90
N THR A 54 6.94 4.19 0.87
CA THR A 54 7.03 5.63 1.05
C THR A 54 6.57 6.08 2.44
N ARG A 55 6.45 5.15 3.40
CA ARG A 55 6.12 5.47 4.80
C ARG A 55 7.35 5.99 5.54
N GLU A 56 7.17 6.36 6.81
CA GLU A 56 8.31 6.69 7.65
C GLU A 56 9.10 5.42 8.04
N LYS A 57 10.33 5.61 8.48
CA LYS A 57 11.25 4.51 8.76
C LYS A 57 10.72 3.58 9.85
N GLU A 58 10.13 4.16 10.89
CA GLU A 58 9.55 3.44 12.01
C GLU A 58 8.39 2.54 11.58
N GLU A 59 7.57 2.99 10.61
CA GLU A 59 6.49 2.18 10.03
C GLU A 59 7.05 1.00 9.23
N PHE A 60 8.10 1.24 8.43
CA PHE A 60 8.76 0.21 7.62
C PHE A 60 9.45 -0.85 8.50
N GLU A 61 10.09 -0.43 9.59
CA GLU A 61 10.80 -1.31 10.52
C GLU A 61 9.85 -2.21 11.32
N ILE A 62 8.59 -1.81 11.54
CA ILE A 62 7.57 -2.70 12.14
C ILE A 62 7.18 -3.80 11.14
N SER A 63 6.85 -3.42 9.92
CA SER A 63 6.60 -4.38 8.83
C SER A 63 6.47 -3.69 7.48
N HIS A 64 6.72 -4.44 6.41
CA HIS A 64 6.60 -3.99 5.04
C HIS A 64 6.16 -5.12 4.10
N ILE A 65 5.72 -4.79 2.90
CA ILE A 65 5.42 -5.77 1.85
C ILE A 65 6.73 -6.49 1.48
N PRO A 66 6.74 -7.82 1.32
CA PRO A 66 7.94 -8.57 0.95
C PRO A 66 8.65 -7.97 -0.27
N LYS A 67 9.98 -7.88 -0.20
CA LYS A 67 10.86 -7.28 -1.24
C LYS A 67 10.71 -5.76 -1.43
N ALA A 68 9.85 -5.08 -0.71
CA ALA A 68 9.74 -3.63 -0.79
C ALA A 68 11.05 -2.94 -0.37
N LYS A 69 11.43 -1.90 -1.11
CA LYS A 69 12.58 -1.05 -0.78
C LYS A 69 12.08 0.22 -0.10
N TYR A 70 12.69 0.57 1.01
CA TYR A 70 12.37 1.78 1.74
C TYR A 70 12.90 3.04 1.03
N VAL A 71 12.01 4.00 0.76
CA VAL A 71 12.39 5.31 0.23
C VAL A 71 12.00 6.47 1.15
N GLY A 72 10.98 6.27 2.00
CA GLY A 72 10.51 7.25 2.98
C GLY A 72 9.59 8.32 2.37
N TYR A 73 8.98 9.12 3.24
CA TYR A 73 8.12 10.24 2.83
C TYR A 73 8.78 11.59 3.12
N ASN A 74 8.97 11.96 4.40
CA ASN A 74 9.59 13.23 4.77
C ASN A 74 11.06 13.30 4.35
N ASN A 75 11.77 12.17 4.38
CA ASN A 75 13.17 12.04 4.00
C ASN A 75 13.37 11.46 2.60
N PHE A 76 12.34 11.54 1.73
CA PHE A 76 12.48 11.14 0.34
C PHE A 76 13.44 12.08 -0.41
N SER A 77 14.34 11.49 -1.18
CA SER A 77 15.19 12.25 -2.11
C SER A 77 15.47 11.47 -3.38
N LEU A 78 15.71 12.17 -4.47
CA LEU A 78 16.07 11.56 -5.75
C LEU A 78 17.41 10.84 -5.69
N GLN A 79 18.38 11.36 -4.90
CA GLN A 79 19.67 10.70 -4.66
C GLN A 79 19.49 9.33 -4.01
N LYS A 80 18.55 9.21 -3.07
CA LYS A 80 18.22 7.92 -2.46
C LYS A 80 17.59 6.97 -3.48
N LEU A 81 16.73 7.48 -4.36
CA LEU A 81 16.16 6.68 -5.45
C LEU A 81 17.24 6.20 -6.41
N ASP A 82 18.20 7.06 -6.79
CA ASP A 82 19.31 6.71 -7.68
C ASP A 82 20.21 5.63 -7.06
N SER A 83 20.43 5.67 -5.75
CA SER A 83 21.23 4.65 -5.05
C SER A 83 20.65 3.23 -5.17
N LEU A 84 19.35 3.11 -5.45
CA LEU A 84 18.69 1.83 -5.69
C LEU A 84 18.98 1.24 -7.08
N LYS A 85 19.60 2.03 -7.99
CA LYS A 85 19.98 1.63 -9.36
C LYS A 85 18.83 0.99 -10.15
N ILE A 86 17.63 1.55 -10.02
CA ILE A 86 16.43 1.06 -10.72
C ILE A 86 16.51 1.50 -12.18
N PRO A 87 16.39 0.58 -13.16
CA PRO A 87 16.30 0.95 -14.56
C PRO A 87 15.09 1.85 -14.83
N LYS A 88 15.24 2.89 -15.68
CA LYS A 88 14.14 3.81 -16.02
C LYS A 88 12.94 3.13 -16.68
N THR A 89 13.16 1.96 -17.29
CA THR A 89 12.12 1.14 -17.94
C THR A 89 11.31 0.29 -16.96
N SER A 90 11.75 0.21 -15.69
CA SER A 90 11.08 -0.61 -14.68
C SER A 90 9.69 -0.10 -14.37
N THR A 91 8.76 -1.02 -14.12
CA THR A 91 7.49 -0.70 -13.46
C THR A 91 7.74 -0.54 -11.97
N ILE A 92 7.38 0.61 -11.44
CA ILE A 92 7.49 0.95 -10.01
C ILE A 92 6.10 1.00 -9.41
N VAL A 93 5.92 0.31 -8.29
CA VAL A 93 4.70 0.41 -7.48
C VAL A 93 5.06 1.07 -6.16
N VAL A 94 4.53 2.27 -5.94
CA VAL A 94 4.68 2.98 -4.67
C VAL A 94 3.52 2.67 -3.74
N TYR A 95 3.78 2.58 -2.44
CA TYR A 95 2.72 2.46 -1.45
C TYR A 95 3.05 3.20 -0.16
N CYS A 96 2.00 3.56 0.57
CA CYS A 96 2.08 3.97 1.97
C CYS A 96 1.05 3.17 2.79
N SER A 97 0.50 3.74 3.85
CA SER A 97 -0.53 3.08 4.65
C SER A 97 -1.83 2.86 3.87
N LEU A 98 -2.31 3.88 3.10
CA LEU A 98 -3.58 3.85 2.36
C LEU A 98 -3.47 4.28 0.89
N GLY A 99 -2.32 4.81 0.44
CA GLY A 99 -2.17 5.30 -0.93
C GLY A 99 -2.21 6.84 -1.07
N ILE A 100 -2.19 7.61 0.03
CA ILE A 100 -2.24 9.08 0.00
C ILE A 100 -0.82 9.67 -0.14
N ARG A 101 0.07 9.37 0.80
CA ARG A 101 1.47 9.85 0.78
C ARG A 101 2.23 9.33 -0.44
N SER A 102 1.93 8.10 -0.85
CA SER A 102 2.58 7.46 -1.99
C SER A 102 2.24 8.11 -3.33
N GLU A 103 1.08 8.74 -3.51
CA GLU A 103 0.80 9.50 -4.72
C GLU A 103 1.80 10.65 -4.89
N ASN A 104 2.04 11.43 -3.83
CA ASN A 104 2.98 12.56 -3.87
C ASN A 104 4.42 12.11 -4.22
N ILE A 105 4.85 10.97 -3.71
CA ILE A 105 6.17 10.41 -4.03
C ILE A 105 6.18 9.85 -5.46
N GLY A 106 5.10 9.19 -5.88
CA GLY A 106 4.92 8.68 -7.23
C GLY A 106 4.99 9.79 -8.29
N GLU A 107 4.36 10.96 -8.02
CA GLU A 107 4.48 12.15 -8.88
C GLU A 107 5.95 12.55 -9.07
N LYS A 108 6.70 12.71 -7.97
CA LYS A 108 8.13 13.08 -8.02
C LYS A 108 8.98 12.07 -8.80
N ILE A 109 8.67 10.77 -8.66
CA ILE A 109 9.36 9.69 -9.39
C ILE A 109 9.03 9.75 -10.88
N LYS A 110 7.77 10.03 -11.26
CA LYS A 110 7.36 10.24 -12.67
C LYS A 110 8.07 11.44 -13.27
N GLU A 111 8.07 12.58 -12.57
CA GLU A 111 8.76 13.80 -12.99
C GLU A 111 10.27 13.60 -13.15
N TYR A 112 10.86 12.71 -12.35
CA TYR A 112 12.27 12.33 -12.46
C TYR A 112 12.58 11.37 -13.63
N GLY A 113 11.58 11.04 -14.46
CA GLY A 113 11.75 10.28 -15.69
C GLY A 113 11.55 8.77 -15.55
N TYR A 114 10.72 8.33 -14.61
CA TYR A 114 10.20 6.97 -14.56
C TYR A 114 8.77 6.96 -15.10
N PRO A 115 8.52 6.51 -16.34
CA PRO A 115 7.19 6.61 -16.95
C PRO A 115 6.16 5.64 -16.34
N ASN A 116 6.63 4.50 -15.81
CA ASN A 116 5.78 3.41 -15.37
C ASN A 116 5.67 3.38 -13.83
N VAL A 117 5.00 4.37 -13.26
CA VAL A 117 4.77 4.45 -11.79
C VAL A 117 3.29 4.26 -11.49
N LEU A 118 2.99 3.37 -10.56
CA LEU A 118 1.65 3.03 -10.10
C LEU A 118 1.56 3.19 -8.58
N ASN A 119 0.39 3.56 -8.08
CA ASN A 119 0.11 3.70 -6.66
C ASN A 119 -0.73 2.51 -6.18
N LEU A 120 -0.27 1.80 -5.14
CA LEU A 120 -1.02 0.66 -4.60
C LEU A 120 -2.30 1.15 -3.93
N TYR A 121 -3.45 0.77 -4.48
CA TYR A 121 -4.76 1.10 -3.95
C TYR A 121 -4.93 0.56 -2.54
N GLY A 122 -5.24 1.44 -1.58
CA GLY A 122 -5.38 1.07 -0.16
C GLY A 122 -4.08 0.72 0.56
N GLY A 123 -2.92 0.78 -0.12
CA GLY A 123 -1.59 0.60 0.44
C GLY A 123 -1.38 -0.71 1.21
N ILE A 124 -0.50 -0.67 2.21
CA ILE A 124 -0.21 -1.86 3.03
C ILE A 124 -1.40 -2.29 3.89
N PHE A 125 -2.33 -1.38 4.21
CA PHE A 125 -3.51 -1.75 5.00
C PHE A 125 -4.42 -2.67 4.19
N GLU A 126 -4.69 -2.33 2.93
CA GLU A 126 -5.50 -3.18 2.06
C GLU A 126 -4.75 -4.46 1.68
N TRP A 127 -3.41 -4.42 1.53
CA TRP A 127 -2.58 -5.61 1.38
C TRP A 127 -2.80 -6.60 2.54
N LYS A 128 -2.74 -6.11 3.78
CA LYS A 128 -2.94 -6.94 4.98
C LYS A 128 -4.40 -7.39 5.15
N ASN A 129 -5.37 -6.54 4.80
CA ASN A 129 -6.80 -6.89 4.83
C ASN A 129 -7.13 -8.05 3.87
N ASN A 130 -6.37 -8.18 2.77
CA ASN A 130 -6.45 -9.33 1.86
C ASN A 130 -5.68 -10.56 2.36
N ASN A 131 -5.29 -10.60 3.65
CA ASN A 131 -4.56 -11.69 4.30
C ASN A 131 -3.21 -12.02 3.64
N LEU A 132 -2.60 -11.05 2.97
CA LEU A 132 -1.28 -11.21 2.40
C LEU A 132 -0.19 -10.98 3.44
N GLU A 133 0.92 -11.66 3.25
CA GLU A 133 2.06 -11.62 4.16
C GLU A 133 2.73 -10.24 4.17
N ILE A 134 3.09 -9.79 5.37
CA ILE A 134 4.00 -8.68 5.63
C ILE A 134 5.19 -9.20 6.42
N VAL A 135 6.33 -8.55 6.27
CA VAL A 135 7.59 -9.03 6.87
C VAL A 135 8.27 -7.95 7.69
N ASN A 136 9.01 -8.41 8.71
CA ASN A 136 10.00 -7.65 9.46
C ASN A 136 11.33 -8.43 9.39
N ASN A 137 12.41 -7.79 8.97
CA ASN A 137 13.72 -8.45 8.82
C ASN A 137 13.62 -9.79 8.06
N ASN A 138 12.86 -9.83 6.97
CA ASN A 138 12.58 -11.02 6.14
C ASN A 138 11.84 -12.16 6.86
N LYS A 139 11.28 -11.93 8.03
CA LYS A 139 10.43 -12.89 8.74
C LYS A 139 8.97 -12.42 8.68
N ILE A 140 8.05 -13.35 8.43
CA ILE A 140 6.60 -13.07 8.44
C ILE A 140 6.21 -12.55 9.81
N THR A 141 5.39 -11.51 9.82
CA THR A 141 4.83 -10.91 11.04
C THR A 141 3.38 -10.53 10.82
N ASP A 142 2.61 -10.45 11.91
CA ASP A 142 1.26 -9.91 11.90
C ASP A 142 1.18 -8.46 12.42
N SER A 143 2.30 -7.93 12.92
CA SER A 143 2.37 -6.55 13.42
C SER A 143 2.36 -5.56 12.27
N ILE A 144 1.47 -4.57 12.32
CA ILE A 144 1.37 -3.50 11.34
C ILE A 144 1.28 -2.14 12.03
N HIS A 145 2.16 -1.22 11.64
CA HIS A 145 2.10 0.15 12.14
C HIS A 145 0.95 0.91 11.48
N THR A 146 0.02 1.42 12.28
CA THR A 146 -1.22 2.02 11.81
C THR A 146 -1.19 3.55 11.77
N PHE A 147 -0.01 4.15 11.89
CA PHE A 147 0.25 5.59 11.93
C PHE A 147 -0.39 6.30 13.13
N SER A 148 -1.65 6.01 13.44
CA SER A 148 -2.35 6.50 14.63
C SER A 148 -3.65 5.72 14.88
N LYS A 149 -4.21 5.87 16.09
CA LYS A 149 -5.52 5.28 16.44
C LYS A 149 -6.64 5.68 15.46
N LYS A 150 -6.61 6.91 14.94
CA LYS A 150 -7.60 7.38 13.95
C LYS A 150 -7.56 6.58 12.65
N TRP A 151 -6.36 6.21 12.19
CA TRP A 151 -6.16 5.47 10.94
C TRP A 151 -6.26 3.95 11.12
N SER A 152 -6.12 3.45 12.36
CA SER A 152 -6.19 2.02 12.66
C SER A 152 -7.53 1.35 12.32
N LYS A 153 -8.59 2.12 12.14
CA LYS A 153 -9.91 1.62 11.71
C LYS A 153 -9.89 1.00 10.29
N TRP A 154 -8.89 1.38 9.47
CA TRP A 154 -8.73 0.86 8.12
C TRP A 154 -8.04 -0.50 8.07
N VAL A 155 -7.42 -0.93 9.16
CA VAL A 155 -6.81 -2.26 9.30
C VAL A 155 -7.82 -3.19 9.94
N GLN A 156 -8.21 -4.24 9.21
CA GLN A 156 -9.19 -5.23 9.67
C GLN A 156 -8.52 -6.47 10.27
N SER A 157 -7.28 -6.78 9.87
CA SER A 157 -6.53 -7.94 10.36
C SER A 157 -5.11 -7.56 10.77
N GLY A 158 -4.53 -8.33 11.71
CA GLY A 158 -3.18 -8.12 12.24
C GLY A 158 -3.12 -7.38 13.58
N ILE A 159 -1.91 -7.32 14.14
CA ILE A 159 -1.61 -6.67 15.41
C ILE A 159 -1.25 -5.21 15.15
N LYS A 160 -2.12 -4.30 15.58
CA LYS A 160 -1.96 -2.86 15.35
C LYS A 160 -0.91 -2.26 16.29
N VAL A 161 0.10 -1.60 15.72
CA VAL A 161 1.16 -0.85 16.42
C VAL A 161 1.01 0.64 16.11
N TYR A 162 1.36 1.51 17.09
CA TYR A 162 1.20 2.98 16.99
C TYR A 162 2.52 3.71 17.21
#